data_03af97680bd53f63fc32ab15e60d2e2c
#
_entry.id   03af97680bd53f63fc32ab15e60d2e2c
#
_cell.length_a   1.000
_cell.length_b   1.000
_cell.length_c   1.000
_cell.angle_alpha   90.00
_cell.angle_beta   90.00
_cell.angle_gamma   90.00
#
_symmetry.space_group_name_H-M   'P 1'
#
loop_
_entity.id
_entity.type
_entity.pdbx_description
1 polymer ?
#
loop_
_entity_poly.entity_id
_entity_poly.type
_entity_poly.pdbx_seq_one_letter_code
_entity_poly.pdbx_strand_id
1 'polypeptide(L)'
;MVYLWRLELKGFNEVEGNLYVDNVRLSEIAEKYGTPTYVYSASKFKQNFDSYFSSLRPEDKICYSVKSNSNSHILSMLSRLGSGYDVVSGNELRKCLNSGADPKNIVFSGVGKTEKEIKLALEKGIFSINIES
;
A
#
# COMPACT_ATOMS: atom_id res chain seq x y z
N MET A 1 -6.71 -37.41 14.01
CA MET A 1 -6.80 -36.85 12.64
C MET A 1 -6.71 -35.34 12.79
N VAL A 2 -5.53 -34.76 12.53
CA VAL A 2 -5.30 -33.30 12.65
C VAL A 2 -5.61 -32.70 11.27
N TYR A 3 -6.71 -31.96 11.18
CA TYR A 3 -6.99 -31.16 9.99
C TYR A 3 -6.05 -29.95 10.01
N LEU A 4 -4.92 -30.07 9.34
CA LEU A 4 -4.11 -28.90 8.94
C LEU A 4 -4.93 -28.14 7.88
N TRP A 5 -5.60 -27.08 8.29
CA TRP A 5 -6.08 -26.07 7.36
C TRP A 5 -4.84 -25.50 6.68
N ARG A 6 -4.54 -25.97 5.48
CA ARG A 6 -3.59 -25.27 4.57
C ARG A 6 -4.24 -23.93 4.24
N LEU A 7 -3.96 -22.92 5.05
CA LEU A 7 -4.11 -21.55 4.61
C LEU A 7 -3.18 -21.39 3.42
N GLU A 8 -3.73 -21.41 2.21
CA GLU A 8 -3.01 -20.94 1.02
C GLU A 8 -2.77 -19.44 1.19
N LEU A 9 -1.71 -19.10 1.89
CA LEU A 9 -1.21 -17.73 2.00
C LEU A 9 -0.60 -17.36 0.63
N LYS A 10 -1.49 -16.96 -0.32
CA LYS A 10 -1.04 -16.51 -1.64
C LYS A 10 0.07 -15.47 -1.48
N GLY A 11 1.21 -15.67 -2.16
CA GLY A 11 2.45 -14.89 -2.00
C GLY A 11 3.42 -15.48 -0.98
N PHE A 12 2.99 -16.51 -0.22
CA PHE A 12 3.83 -17.33 0.64
C PHE A 12 3.67 -18.77 0.23
N ASN A 13 4.76 -19.51 0.14
CA ASN A 13 4.77 -20.90 -0.27
C ASN A 13 5.77 -21.72 0.54
N GLU A 14 5.54 -23.03 0.62
CA GLU A 14 6.43 -23.98 1.24
C GLU A 14 7.06 -24.84 0.15
N VAL A 15 8.38 -24.94 0.17
CA VAL A 15 9.15 -25.80 -0.71
C VAL A 15 10.13 -26.59 0.14
N GLU A 16 10.03 -27.93 0.12
CA GLU A 16 10.91 -28.87 0.86
C GLU A 16 11.04 -28.49 2.35
N GLY A 17 9.92 -28.17 3.00
CA GLY A 17 9.87 -27.82 4.44
C GLY A 17 10.36 -26.40 4.76
N ASN A 18 10.65 -25.58 3.76
CA ASN A 18 11.06 -24.19 3.95
C ASN A 18 9.99 -23.21 3.47
N LEU A 19 9.73 -22.16 4.25
CA LEU A 19 8.80 -21.10 3.90
C LEU A 19 9.49 -20.01 3.09
N TYR A 20 8.80 -19.57 2.05
CA TYR A 20 9.23 -18.50 1.17
C TYR A 20 8.16 -17.40 1.08
N VAL A 21 8.59 -16.17 0.91
CA VAL A 21 7.79 -15.05 0.44
C VAL A 21 8.29 -14.66 -0.95
N ASP A 22 7.40 -14.70 -1.92
CA ASP A 22 7.79 -14.61 -3.33
C ASP A 22 8.92 -15.63 -3.63
N ASN A 23 10.14 -15.18 -3.88
CA ASN A 23 11.28 -16.05 -4.13
C ASN A 23 12.36 -15.97 -3.03
N VAL A 24 12.03 -15.42 -1.86
CA VAL A 24 12.97 -15.21 -0.75
C VAL A 24 12.61 -16.12 0.42
N ARG A 25 13.60 -16.86 0.93
CA ARG A 25 13.40 -17.74 2.07
C ARG A 25 13.20 -16.93 3.35
N LEU A 26 12.17 -17.26 4.14
CA LEU A 26 11.86 -16.49 5.37
C LEU A 26 12.98 -16.60 6.43
N SER A 27 13.68 -17.74 6.52
CA SER A 27 14.81 -17.88 7.43
C SER A 27 15.96 -16.91 7.10
N GLU A 28 16.24 -16.67 5.81
CA GLU A 28 17.27 -15.70 5.39
C GLU A 28 16.88 -14.26 5.78
N ILE A 29 15.57 -13.95 5.70
CA ILE A 29 15.06 -12.65 6.18
C ILE A 29 15.25 -12.53 7.69
N ALA A 30 14.90 -13.58 8.44
CA ALA A 30 15.06 -13.60 9.90
C ALA A 30 16.53 -13.50 10.33
N GLU A 31 17.43 -14.19 9.66
CA GLU A 31 18.88 -14.12 9.92
C GLU A 31 19.45 -12.73 9.64
N LYS A 32 19.02 -12.11 8.55
CA LYS A 32 19.55 -10.80 8.11
C LYS A 32 18.98 -9.62 8.90
N TYR A 33 17.71 -9.66 9.24
CA TYR A 33 16.99 -8.52 9.82
C TYR A 33 16.52 -8.74 11.27
N GLY A 34 16.68 -9.96 11.79
CA GLY A 34 16.22 -10.35 13.11
C GLY A 34 14.72 -10.65 13.18
N THR A 35 14.29 -11.04 14.38
CA THR A 35 12.88 -11.30 14.71
C THR A 35 12.52 -10.58 16.02
N PRO A 36 11.26 -10.13 16.18
CA PRO A 36 10.15 -10.21 15.22
C PRO A 36 10.29 -9.21 14.06
N THR A 37 9.86 -9.60 12.86
CA THR A 37 9.85 -8.71 11.68
C THR A 37 8.59 -8.92 10.85
N TYR A 38 8.08 -7.85 10.23
CA TYR A 38 6.97 -7.93 9.28
C TYR A 38 7.52 -8.16 7.87
N VAL A 39 6.92 -9.13 7.18
CA VAL A 39 7.29 -9.46 5.80
C VAL A 39 6.05 -9.30 4.91
N TYR A 40 6.22 -8.61 3.79
CA TYR A 40 5.18 -8.35 2.82
C TYR A 40 5.55 -8.91 1.46
N SER A 41 4.61 -9.60 0.81
CA SER A 41 4.79 -10.09 -0.56
C SER A 41 4.45 -9.00 -1.57
N ALA A 42 5.41 -8.63 -2.41
CA ALA A 42 5.21 -7.67 -3.49
C ALA A 42 4.27 -8.24 -4.57
N SER A 43 4.42 -9.52 -4.90
CA SER A 43 3.55 -10.20 -5.88
C SER A 43 2.10 -10.23 -5.42
N LYS A 44 1.87 -10.40 -4.10
CA LYS A 44 0.52 -10.40 -3.53
C LYS A 44 -0.13 -9.02 -3.58
N PHE A 45 0.61 -7.96 -3.27
CA PHE A 45 0.11 -6.59 -3.45
C PHE A 45 -0.31 -6.33 -4.89
N LYS A 46 0.56 -6.69 -5.85
CA LYS A 46 0.26 -6.54 -7.27
C LYS A 46 -0.98 -7.34 -7.67
N GLN A 47 -1.06 -8.62 -7.31
CA GLN A 47 -2.20 -9.48 -7.62
C GLN A 47 -3.51 -8.91 -7.08
N ASN A 48 -3.50 -8.43 -5.83
CA ASN A 48 -4.69 -7.82 -5.24
C ASN A 48 -5.09 -6.55 -5.99
N PHE A 49 -4.12 -5.67 -6.32
CA PHE A 49 -4.38 -4.47 -7.11
C PHE A 49 -4.99 -4.82 -8.47
N ASP A 50 -4.37 -5.75 -9.21
CA ASP A 50 -4.83 -6.19 -10.54
C ASP A 50 -6.26 -6.78 -10.47
N SER A 51 -6.60 -7.52 -9.40
CA SER A 51 -7.92 -8.11 -9.25
C SER A 51 -9.03 -7.07 -9.06
N TYR A 52 -8.75 -5.97 -8.36
CA TYR A 52 -9.67 -4.84 -8.27
C TYR A 52 -9.71 -4.06 -9.58
N PHE A 53 -8.53 -3.76 -10.13
CA PHE A 53 -8.40 -2.94 -11.34
C PHE A 53 -9.12 -3.55 -12.54
N SER A 54 -9.07 -4.87 -12.70
CA SER A 54 -9.75 -5.59 -13.81
C SER A 54 -11.28 -5.51 -13.74
N SER A 55 -11.84 -5.13 -12.59
CA SER A 55 -13.29 -5.01 -12.37
C SER A 55 -13.79 -3.56 -12.48
N LEU A 56 -12.90 -2.60 -12.72
CA LEU A 56 -13.23 -1.18 -12.80
C LEU A 56 -13.57 -0.76 -14.23
N ARG A 57 -14.36 0.30 -14.33
CA ARG A 57 -14.57 1.01 -15.59
C ARG A 57 -13.36 1.92 -15.87
N PRO A 58 -13.13 2.34 -17.12
CA PRO A 58 -11.97 3.19 -17.47
C PRO A 58 -11.88 4.51 -16.69
N GLU A 59 -13.01 5.06 -16.25
CA GLU A 59 -13.11 6.29 -15.47
C GLU A 59 -12.92 6.11 -13.96
N ASP A 60 -13.00 4.87 -13.46
CA ASP A 60 -12.86 4.57 -12.03
C ASP A 60 -11.38 4.54 -11.62
N LYS A 61 -11.12 4.86 -10.36
CA LYS A 61 -9.75 4.87 -9.81
C LYS A 61 -9.69 4.10 -8.49
N ILE A 62 -8.58 3.40 -8.28
CA ILE A 62 -8.25 2.84 -6.98
C ILE A 62 -7.43 3.87 -6.21
N CYS A 63 -7.89 4.23 -5.02
CA CYS A 63 -7.12 5.04 -4.08
C CYS A 63 -6.73 4.18 -2.88
N TYR A 64 -5.43 3.89 -2.76
CA TYR A 64 -4.90 3.13 -1.64
C TYR A 64 -4.94 3.95 -0.35
N SER A 65 -5.54 3.40 0.71
CA SER A 65 -5.61 4.06 2.02
C SER A 65 -4.26 3.94 2.74
N VAL A 66 -3.52 5.04 2.81
CA VAL A 66 -2.12 5.09 3.29
C VAL A 66 -2.00 4.73 4.77
N LYS A 67 -3.03 5.02 5.56
CA LYS A 67 -3.08 4.65 6.99
C LYS A 67 -2.93 3.16 7.27
N SER A 68 -3.23 2.29 6.28
CA SER A 68 -3.08 0.83 6.43
C SER A 68 -1.61 0.41 6.43
N ASN A 69 -0.78 1.01 5.57
CA ASN A 69 0.67 0.84 5.57
C ASN A 69 1.35 1.95 4.75
N SER A 70 2.07 2.83 5.41
CA SER A 70 2.76 3.96 4.79
C SER A 70 4.23 3.67 4.42
N ASN A 71 4.61 2.39 4.25
CA ASN A 71 5.96 2.02 3.82
C ASN A 71 6.22 2.56 2.40
N SER A 72 7.33 3.29 2.22
CA SER A 72 7.63 3.97 0.95
C SER A 72 7.84 3.02 -0.23
N HIS A 73 8.32 1.80 -0.01
CA HIS A 73 8.46 0.79 -1.07
C HIS A 73 7.10 0.31 -1.56
N ILE A 74 6.14 0.11 -0.65
CA ILE A 74 4.75 -0.24 -0.99
C ILE A 74 4.12 0.91 -1.78
N LEU A 75 4.24 2.16 -1.28
CA LEU A 75 3.71 3.32 -1.97
C LEU A 75 4.31 3.47 -3.37
N SER A 76 5.65 3.36 -3.48
CA SER A 76 6.32 3.47 -4.79
C SER A 76 5.90 2.36 -5.76
N MET A 77 5.69 1.13 -5.28
CA MET A 77 5.18 0.04 -6.10
C MET A 77 3.76 0.33 -6.59
N LEU A 78 2.86 0.76 -5.71
CA LEU A 78 1.48 1.10 -6.04
C LEU A 78 1.41 2.30 -7.00
N SER A 79 2.28 3.31 -6.86
CA SER A 79 2.39 4.42 -7.82
C SER A 79 2.72 3.91 -9.23
N ARG A 80 3.66 2.97 -9.36
CA ARG A 80 4.00 2.37 -10.66
C ARG A 80 2.87 1.53 -11.26
N LEU A 81 1.95 1.02 -10.43
CA LEU A 81 0.74 0.31 -10.87
C LEU A 81 -0.41 1.26 -11.25
N GLY A 82 -0.24 2.58 -11.06
CA GLY A 82 -1.27 3.58 -11.37
C GLY A 82 -2.28 3.82 -10.25
N SER A 83 -2.00 3.39 -9.01
CA SER A 83 -2.84 3.68 -7.87
C SER A 83 -2.86 5.18 -7.55
N GLY A 84 -4.04 5.68 -7.19
CA GLY A 84 -4.20 6.87 -6.38
C GLY A 84 -3.98 6.57 -4.90
N TYR A 85 -4.16 7.62 -4.06
CA TYR A 85 -3.98 7.50 -2.61
C TYR A 85 -5.07 8.26 -1.86
N ASP A 86 -5.52 7.66 -0.76
CA ASP A 86 -6.33 8.31 0.26
C ASP A 86 -5.43 8.55 1.49
N VAL A 87 -5.14 9.84 1.76
CA VAL A 87 -4.28 10.29 2.85
C VAL A 87 -5.10 10.97 3.94
N VAL A 88 -4.65 10.86 5.19
CA VAL A 88 -5.33 11.48 6.35
C VAL A 88 -4.42 12.44 7.11
N SER A 89 -3.22 12.70 6.61
CA SER A 89 -2.29 13.68 7.19
C SER A 89 -1.33 14.26 6.14
N GLY A 90 -0.77 15.43 6.45
CA GLY A 90 0.24 16.05 5.60
C GLY A 90 1.52 15.23 5.49
N ASN A 91 1.85 14.40 6.49
CA ASN A 91 2.99 13.50 6.41
C ASN A 91 2.74 12.34 5.43
N GLU A 92 1.54 11.76 5.43
CA GLU A 92 1.17 10.76 4.42
C GLU A 92 1.19 11.35 3.03
N LEU A 93 0.66 12.57 2.84
CA LEU A 93 0.73 13.28 1.57
C LEU A 93 2.18 13.42 1.07
N ARG A 94 3.10 13.89 1.94
CA ARG A 94 4.53 14.00 1.57
C ARG A 94 5.14 12.66 1.22
N LYS A 95 4.83 11.60 1.98
CA LYS A 95 5.32 10.24 1.69
C LYS A 95 4.85 9.75 0.32
N CYS A 96 3.57 9.94 -0.03
CA CYS A 96 3.04 9.56 -1.34
C CYS A 96 3.76 10.31 -2.46
N LEU A 97 3.89 11.63 -2.36
CA LEU A 97 4.57 12.45 -3.36
C LEU A 97 6.04 12.03 -3.53
N ASN A 98 6.76 11.80 -2.43
CA ASN A 98 8.15 11.32 -2.46
C ASN A 98 8.28 9.89 -3.01
N SER A 99 7.20 9.12 -3.00
CA SER A 99 7.14 7.76 -3.57
C SER A 99 6.68 7.72 -5.03
N GLY A 100 6.54 8.89 -5.67
CA GLY A 100 6.20 9.01 -7.09
C GLY A 100 4.69 9.06 -7.38
N ALA A 101 3.86 9.36 -6.38
CA ALA A 101 2.43 9.55 -6.60
C ALA A 101 2.14 10.80 -7.45
N ASP A 102 1.24 10.66 -8.42
CA ASP A 102 0.66 11.80 -9.11
C ASP A 102 -0.30 12.55 -8.16
N PRO A 103 -0.07 13.85 -7.86
CA PRO A 103 -0.97 14.63 -7.04
C PRO A 103 -2.43 14.57 -7.50
N LYS A 104 -2.67 14.50 -8.81
CA LYS A 104 -4.01 14.41 -9.41
C LYS A 104 -4.75 13.11 -9.10
N ASN A 105 -4.11 12.18 -8.42
CA ASN A 105 -4.69 10.92 -7.96
C ASN A 105 -4.68 10.80 -6.42
N ILE A 106 -4.51 11.92 -5.69
CA ILE A 106 -4.50 11.94 -4.23
C ILE A 106 -5.78 12.60 -3.70
N VAL A 107 -6.46 11.91 -2.79
CA VAL A 107 -7.59 12.39 -2.00
C VAL A 107 -7.14 12.62 -0.56
N PHE A 108 -7.49 13.74 0.05
CA PHE A 108 -7.18 14.01 1.45
C PHE A 108 -8.45 13.94 2.30
N SER A 109 -8.56 12.87 3.07
CA SER A 109 -9.66 12.57 4.00
C SER A 109 -9.28 12.90 5.45
N GLY A 110 -10.20 12.63 6.39
CA GLY A 110 -9.98 12.76 7.84
C GLY A 110 -10.49 14.07 8.44
N VAL A 111 -10.96 13.99 9.68
CA VAL A 111 -11.60 15.08 10.42
C VAL A 111 -10.61 16.09 11.03
N GLY A 112 -9.34 15.74 11.16
CA GLY A 112 -8.33 16.53 11.90
C GLY A 112 -7.38 17.34 11.02
N LYS A 113 -7.77 17.69 9.78
CA LYS A 113 -6.91 18.48 8.89
C LYS A 113 -6.61 19.85 9.47
N THR A 114 -5.33 20.19 9.59
CA THR A 114 -4.88 21.52 9.99
C THR A 114 -4.83 22.47 8.80
N GLU A 115 -4.87 23.76 9.04
CA GLU A 115 -4.71 24.79 8.00
C GLU A 115 -3.41 24.59 7.19
N LYS A 116 -2.30 24.24 7.85
CA LYS A 116 -1.01 23.98 7.20
C LYS A 116 -1.07 22.78 6.25
N GLU A 117 -1.79 21.74 6.60
CA GLU A 117 -1.97 20.55 5.77
C GLU A 117 -2.88 20.82 4.57
N ILE A 118 -3.97 21.57 4.79
CA ILE A 118 -4.84 22.01 3.70
C ILE A 118 -4.07 22.89 2.70
N LYS A 119 -3.30 23.85 3.21
CA LYS A 119 -2.45 24.70 2.37
C LYS A 119 -1.46 23.90 1.54
N LEU A 120 -0.77 22.94 2.17
CA LEU A 120 0.14 22.01 1.46
C LEU A 120 -0.60 21.24 0.34
N ALA A 121 -1.79 20.71 0.64
CA ALA A 121 -2.58 19.96 -0.33
C ALA A 121 -2.97 20.82 -1.55
N LEU A 122 -3.41 22.06 -1.31
CA LEU A 122 -3.74 23.03 -2.35
C LEU A 122 -2.51 23.41 -3.18
N GLU A 123 -1.37 23.70 -2.54
CA GLU A 123 -0.11 24.00 -3.21
C GLU A 123 0.39 22.85 -4.11
N LYS A 124 0.16 21.61 -3.69
CA LYS A 124 0.52 20.42 -4.49
C LYS A 124 -0.51 20.09 -5.55
N GLY A 125 -1.67 20.72 -5.54
CA GLY A 125 -2.72 20.56 -6.53
C GLY A 125 -3.28 19.14 -6.57
N ILE A 126 -3.54 18.55 -5.38
CA ILE A 126 -4.12 17.21 -5.27
C ILE A 126 -5.52 17.15 -5.89
N PHE A 127 -6.02 15.93 -6.10
CA PHE A 127 -7.31 15.71 -6.76
C PHE A 127 -8.48 16.30 -5.96
N SER A 128 -8.57 15.99 -4.67
CA SER A 128 -9.66 16.49 -3.83
C SER A 128 -9.31 16.49 -2.34
N ILE A 129 -10.01 17.32 -1.59
CA ILE A 129 -10.02 17.36 -0.12
C ILE A 129 -11.44 17.06 0.33
N ASN A 130 -11.64 16.00 1.09
CA ASN A 130 -12.95 15.67 1.67
C ASN A 130 -13.22 16.59 2.87
N ILE A 131 -14.36 17.26 2.85
CA ILE A 131 -14.83 18.09 3.97
C ILE A 131 -15.76 17.21 4.80
N GLU A 132 -15.45 17.05 6.08
CA GLU A 132 -16.17 16.13 6.98
C GLU A 132 -16.80 16.85 8.16
N SER A 133 -16.43 18.10 8.42
CA SER A 133 -17.02 18.98 9.45
C SER A 133 -16.73 20.45 9.15
#